data_42ca99ff8e33991b24ccde32d4f113b7
#
_entry.id   42ca99ff8e33991b24ccde32d4f113b7
#
_cell.length_a   1.000
_cell.length_b   1.000
_cell.length_c   1.000
_cell.angle_alpha   90.00
_cell.angle_beta   90.00
_cell.angle_gamma   90.00
#
_symmetry.space_group_name_H-M   'P 1'
#
loop_
_entity.id
_entity.type
_entity.pdbx_description
1 polymer ?
#
loop_
_entity_poly.entity_id
_entity_poly.type
_entity_poly.pdbx_seq_one_letter_code
_entity_poly.pdbx_strand_id
1 'polypeptide(L)'
;TMVFLKPGEIFRMNEAGVLPDKGWLLAFHPDLLYRTSLKNHIRNYTFFSYNKEEALHLSRRETATITCCLENIEEELHHSIDTHTATILSRHIELMLDYCTRFYERQFITRENRNKTVLEELETLLDDYIASGRLAGALLPTSEYCATGLGLSVPYFNDLLKFETGKTLD
;
A
#
# COMPACT_ATOMS: atom_id res chain seq x y z
N THR A 1 0.44 1.23 13.17
CA THR A 1 0.19 0.47 11.93
C THR A 1 -0.92 1.14 11.14
N MET A 2 -0.76 1.22 9.82
CA MET A 2 -1.79 1.70 8.89
C MET A 2 -2.15 0.60 7.90
N VAL A 3 -3.43 0.51 7.55
CA VAL A 3 -3.98 -0.38 6.52
C VAL A 3 -4.76 0.47 5.55
N PHE A 4 -4.66 0.18 4.28
CA PHE A 4 -5.38 0.86 3.20
C PHE A 4 -6.41 -0.09 2.61
N LEU A 5 -7.57 0.44 2.24
CA LEU A 5 -8.69 -0.34 1.75
C LEU A 5 -9.21 0.26 0.45
N LYS A 6 -9.52 -0.60 -0.52
CA LYS A 6 -10.17 -0.20 -1.77
C LYS A 6 -11.67 0.08 -1.57
N PRO A 7 -12.28 0.82 -2.49
CA PRO A 7 -13.73 0.91 -2.55
C PRO A 7 -14.37 -0.48 -2.61
N GLY A 8 -15.38 -0.71 -1.76
CA GLY A 8 -16.13 -1.98 -1.69
C GLY A 8 -15.44 -3.09 -0.88
N GLU A 9 -14.25 -2.86 -0.35
CA GLU A 9 -13.58 -3.83 0.52
C GLU A 9 -14.18 -3.80 1.92
N ILE A 10 -14.44 -4.99 2.49
CA ILE A 10 -14.99 -5.13 3.83
C ILE A 10 -13.85 -5.31 4.83
N PHE A 11 -13.69 -4.34 5.70
CA PHE A 11 -12.77 -4.44 6.83
C PHE A 11 -13.53 -4.87 8.09
N ARG A 12 -13.20 -6.04 8.61
CA ARG A 12 -13.71 -6.50 9.91
C ARG A 12 -12.64 -6.28 10.97
N MET A 13 -12.90 -5.35 11.87
CA MET A 13 -12.09 -5.16 13.06
C MET A 13 -12.45 -6.26 14.06
N ASN A 14 -11.60 -7.26 14.12
CA ASN A 14 -11.50 -8.34 15.12
C ASN A 14 -12.70 -9.24 15.38
N GLU A 15 -12.44 -10.50 15.14
CA GLU A 15 -13.11 -11.61 15.83
C GLU A 15 -12.72 -11.71 17.33
N ALA A 16 -11.68 -11.01 17.78
CA ALA A 16 -11.17 -11.04 19.17
C ALA A 16 -11.75 -9.95 20.09
N GLY A 17 -12.67 -9.11 19.62
CA GLY A 17 -13.41 -8.17 20.48
C GLY A 17 -12.62 -7.01 21.10
N VAL A 18 -11.34 -6.85 20.79
CA VAL A 18 -10.51 -5.74 21.31
C VAL A 18 -10.34 -4.70 20.22
N LEU A 19 -11.17 -3.67 20.24
CA LEU A 19 -10.93 -2.47 19.45
C LEU A 19 -9.73 -1.72 20.05
N PRO A 20 -8.82 -1.18 19.23
CA PRO A 20 -7.81 -0.27 19.75
C PRO A 20 -8.50 0.93 20.41
N ASP A 21 -8.11 1.26 21.62
CA ASP A 21 -8.70 2.36 22.41
C ASP A 21 -8.59 3.72 21.72
N LYS A 22 -7.67 3.86 20.76
CA LYS A 22 -7.43 5.08 19.98
C LYS A 22 -6.96 4.75 18.58
N GLY A 23 -7.45 5.52 17.62
CA GLY A 23 -7.05 5.39 16.22
C GLY A 23 -7.80 6.38 15.35
N TRP A 24 -7.37 6.47 14.09
CA TRP A 24 -7.99 7.29 13.06
C TRP A 24 -8.60 6.39 11.98
N LEU A 25 -9.75 6.78 11.50
CA LEU A 25 -10.36 6.23 10.29
C LEU A 25 -10.60 7.39 9.32
N LEU A 26 -9.88 7.39 8.20
CA LEU A 26 -10.14 8.31 7.10
C LEU A 26 -10.89 7.58 6.00
N ALA A 27 -12.10 8.02 5.70
CA ALA A 27 -12.90 7.54 4.58
C ALA A 27 -13.34 8.72 3.72
N PHE A 28 -13.24 8.57 2.40
CA PHE A 28 -13.69 9.60 1.46
C PHE A 28 -14.38 8.97 0.25
N HIS A 29 -15.39 9.64 -0.24
CA HIS A 29 -16.08 9.22 -1.46
C HIS A 29 -15.25 9.61 -2.70
N PRO A 30 -15.23 8.81 -3.77
CA PRO A 30 -14.53 9.14 -5.01
C PRO A 30 -14.92 10.50 -5.63
N ASP A 31 -16.12 11.00 -5.36
CA ASP A 31 -16.57 12.32 -5.85
C ASP A 31 -15.73 13.47 -5.29
N LEU A 32 -15.14 13.30 -4.09
CA LEU A 32 -14.20 14.30 -3.54
C LEU A 32 -13.01 14.51 -4.49
N LEU A 33 -12.60 13.48 -5.22
CA LEU A 33 -11.46 13.53 -6.12
C LEU A 33 -11.82 14.19 -7.46
N TYR A 34 -13.11 14.39 -7.75
CA TYR A 34 -13.53 14.93 -9.03
C TYR A 34 -12.99 16.34 -9.22
N ARG A 35 -12.28 16.58 -10.35
CA ARG A 35 -11.59 17.83 -10.68
C ARG A 35 -10.38 18.18 -9.81
N THR A 36 -9.82 17.20 -9.08
CA THR A 36 -8.58 17.38 -8.31
C THR A 36 -7.41 16.62 -8.97
N SER A 37 -6.17 17.00 -8.62
CA SER A 37 -4.96 16.29 -9.08
C SER A 37 -4.94 14.84 -8.60
N LEU A 38 -5.38 14.61 -7.38
CA LEU A 38 -5.38 13.28 -6.76
C LEU A 38 -6.18 12.24 -7.56
N LYS A 39 -7.22 12.65 -8.29
CA LYS A 39 -7.96 11.74 -9.19
C LYS A 39 -7.05 11.02 -10.18
N ASN A 40 -6.06 11.72 -10.70
CA ASN A 40 -5.14 11.16 -11.69
C ASN A 40 -4.03 10.32 -11.05
N HIS A 41 -3.67 10.63 -9.81
CA HIS A 41 -2.55 10.02 -9.10
C HIS A 41 -2.95 8.89 -8.14
N ILE A 42 -4.22 8.79 -7.74
CA ILE A 42 -4.69 7.82 -6.74
C ILE A 42 -4.32 6.37 -7.12
N ARG A 43 -4.27 6.06 -8.40
CA ARG A 43 -3.90 4.74 -8.91
C ARG A 43 -2.42 4.41 -8.76
N ASN A 44 -1.57 5.40 -8.55
CA ASN A 44 -0.13 5.23 -8.37
C ASN A 44 0.20 4.74 -6.95
N TYR A 45 -0.72 4.90 -6.01
CA TYR A 45 -0.57 4.41 -4.64
C TYR A 45 -0.95 2.93 -4.57
N THR A 46 0.00 2.06 -4.92
CA THR A 46 -0.15 0.59 -5.05
C THR A 46 -0.59 -0.07 -3.76
N PHE A 47 -0.25 0.52 -2.61
CA PHE A 47 -0.53 -0.01 -1.28
C PHE A 47 -2.04 -0.07 -0.91
N PHE A 48 -2.91 0.59 -1.66
CA PHE A 48 -4.36 0.33 -1.56
C PHE A 48 -4.73 -1.12 -1.97
N SER A 49 -3.82 -1.81 -2.63
CA SER A 49 -4.01 -3.18 -3.11
C SER A 49 -3.15 -4.21 -2.38
N TYR A 50 -2.50 -3.81 -1.31
CA TYR A 50 -1.70 -4.69 -0.47
C TYR A 50 -2.57 -5.54 0.45
N ASN A 51 -2.06 -6.71 0.87
CA ASN A 51 -2.69 -7.53 1.90
C ASN A 51 -2.57 -6.85 3.27
N LYS A 52 -3.42 -7.25 4.23
CA LYS A 52 -3.41 -6.69 5.60
C LYS A 52 -2.09 -6.97 6.35
N GLU A 53 -1.46 -8.09 6.03
CA GLU A 53 -0.17 -8.52 6.57
C GLU A 53 0.99 -7.65 6.07
N GLU A 54 0.78 -6.96 4.93
CA GLU A 54 1.71 -6.02 4.30
C GLU A 54 1.50 -4.58 4.78
N ALA A 55 0.81 -4.41 5.90
CA ALA A 55 0.50 -3.12 6.50
C ALA A 55 1.74 -2.24 6.74
N LEU A 56 1.56 -0.93 6.66
CA LEU A 56 2.58 0.05 6.95
C LEU A 56 2.82 0.18 8.45
N HIS A 57 4.03 -0.09 8.89
CA HIS A 57 4.46 0.10 10.28
C HIS A 57 5.18 1.42 10.44
N LEU A 58 4.54 2.33 11.17
CA LEU A 58 5.05 3.68 11.41
C LEU A 58 5.99 3.71 12.61
N SER A 59 7.09 4.43 12.49
CA SER A 59 7.88 4.90 13.63
C SER A 59 7.10 5.98 14.39
N ARG A 60 7.56 6.32 15.60
CA ARG A 60 6.94 7.38 16.41
C ARG A 60 6.90 8.73 15.68
N ARG A 61 7.97 9.08 14.94
CA ARG A 61 8.05 10.33 14.17
C ARG A 61 7.08 10.31 12.99
N GLU A 62 6.99 9.21 12.27
CA GLU A 62 6.08 9.03 11.15
C GLU A 62 4.62 9.08 11.61
N THR A 63 4.32 8.46 12.76
CA THR A 63 3.00 8.56 13.37
C THR A 63 2.61 10.02 13.63
N ALA A 64 3.53 10.83 14.18
CA ALA A 64 3.27 12.25 14.41
C ALA A 64 3.00 13.00 13.09
N THR A 65 3.74 12.69 12.02
CA THR A 65 3.53 13.29 10.69
C THR A 65 2.14 12.95 10.14
N ILE A 66 1.74 11.68 10.19
CA ILE A 66 0.43 11.23 9.71
C ILE A 66 -0.69 11.84 10.56
N THR A 67 -0.53 11.88 11.88
CA THR A 67 -1.51 12.50 12.78
C THR A 67 -1.71 13.96 12.42
N CYS A 68 -0.64 14.71 12.19
CA CYS A 68 -0.75 16.11 11.77
C CYS A 68 -1.52 16.27 10.44
N CYS A 69 -1.31 15.38 9.46
CA CYS A 69 -2.09 15.39 8.22
C CYS A 69 -3.58 15.14 8.47
N LEU A 70 -3.90 14.20 9.35
CA LEU A 70 -5.30 13.86 9.70
C LEU A 70 -5.97 15.00 10.48
N GLU A 71 -5.26 15.64 11.40
CA GLU A 71 -5.74 16.81 12.15
C GLU A 71 -6.04 17.98 11.20
N ASN A 72 -5.19 18.24 10.21
CA ASN A 72 -5.45 19.26 9.20
C ASN A 72 -6.69 18.94 8.34
N ILE A 73 -6.92 17.66 8.02
CA ILE A 73 -8.14 17.23 7.32
C ILE A 73 -9.36 17.45 8.20
N GLU A 74 -9.27 17.08 9.49
CA GLU A 74 -10.36 17.27 10.46
C GLU A 74 -10.69 18.74 10.65
N GLU A 75 -9.68 19.61 10.76
CA GLU A 75 -9.87 21.06 10.88
C GLU A 75 -10.58 21.64 9.65
N GLU A 76 -10.18 21.26 8.45
CA GLU A 76 -10.86 21.69 7.22
C GLU A 76 -12.33 21.26 7.18
N LEU A 77 -12.66 20.08 7.71
CA LEU A 77 -14.05 19.59 7.79
C LEU A 77 -14.91 20.38 8.78
N HIS A 78 -14.31 21.10 9.73
CA HIS A 78 -15.02 21.99 10.65
C HIS A 78 -15.26 23.40 10.08
N HIS A 79 -14.62 23.76 8.98
CA HIS A 79 -14.90 25.01 8.26
C HIS A 79 -16.20 24.94 7.46
N SER A 80 -16.73 26.11 7.15
CA SER A 80 -17.89 26.20 6.24
C SER A 80 -17.48 25.72 4.85
N ILE A 81 -18.30 24.84 4.27
CA ILE A 81 -18.03 24.29 2.93
C ILE A 81 -18.07 25.42 1.90
N ASP A 82 -17.01 25.55 1.12
CA ASP A 82 -16.88 26.51 0.04
C ASP A 82 -16.31 25.86 -1.25
N THR A 83 -16.01 26.69 -2.25
CA THR A 83 -15.46 26.22 -3.55
C THR A 83 -14.05 25.67 -3.46
N HIS A 84 -13.33 25.87 -2.37
CA HIS A 84 -11.95 25.47 -2.15
C HIS A 84 -11.84 24.18 -1.30
N THR A 85 -12.84 23.90 -0.45
CA THR A 85 -12.85 22.78 0.50
C THR A 85 -12.44 21.46 -0.15
N ALA A 86 -13.04 21.07 -1.28
CA ALA A 86 -12.69 19.82 -1.95
C ALA A 86 -11.22 19.78 -2.42
N THR A 87 -10.69 20.91 -2.88
CA THR A 87 -9.30 21.03 -3.32
C THR A 87 -8.35 20.94 -2.13
N ILE A 88 -8.64 21.63 -1.04
CA ILE A 88 -7.83 21.61 0.18
C ILE A 88 -7.78 20.20 0.76
N LEU A 89 -8.95 19.55 0.96
CA LEU A 89 -9.03 18.19 1.46
C LEU A 89 -8.24 17.21 0.58
N SER A 90 -8.40 17.29 -0.76
CA SER A 90 -7.68 16.40 -1.67
C SER A 90 -6.16 16.60 -1.61
N ARG A 91 -5.68 17.84 -1.39
CA ARG A 91 -4.25 18.13 -1.23
C ARG A 91 -3.68 17.57 0.06
N HIS A 92 -4.41 17.67 1.17
CA HIS A 92 -4.00 17.07 2.43
C HIS A 92 -3.96 15.53 2.35
N ILE A 93 -4.95 14.92 1.68
CA ILE A 93 -4.96 13.48 1.44
C ILE A 93 -3.78 13.08 0.55
N GLU A 94 -3.53 13.77 -0.57
CA GLU A 94 -2.42 13.51 -1.49
C GLU A 94 -1.07 13.57 -0.75
N LEU A 95 -0.84 14.64 0.02
CA LEU A 95 0.37 14.78 0.83
C LEU A 95 0.55 13.65 1.84
N MET A 96 -0.52 13.24 2.52
CA MET A 96 -0.47 12.10 3.44
C MET A 96 -0.12 10.80 2.71
N LEU A 97 -0.67 10.56 1.53
CA LEU A 97 -0.36 9.37 0.73
C LEU A 97 1.08 9.37 0.22
N ASP A 98 1.62 10.54 -0.14
CA ASP A 98 3.04 10.69 -0.51
C ASP A 98 3.96 10.36 0.67
N TYR A 99 3.61 10.79 1.89
CA TYR A 99 4.34 10.35 3.10
C TYR A 99 4.26 8.84 3.29
N CYS A 100 3.10 8.23 3.06
CA CYS A 100 2.95 6.78 3.17
C CYS A 100 3.83 6.04 2.15
N THR A 101 3.94 6.53 0.91
CA THR A 101 4.87 6.00 -0.10
C THR A 101 6.30 6.00 0.42
N ARG A 102 6.78 7.15 0.91
CA ARG A 102 8.12 7.28 1.52
C ARG A 102 8.33 6.32 2.68
N PHE A 103 7.31 6.12 3.50
CA PHE A 103 7.41 5.25 4.67
C PHE A 103 7.41 3.77 4.29
N TYR A 104 6.74 3.38 3.20
CA TYR A 104 6.87 2.04 2.63
C TYR A 104 8.27 1.80 2.07
N GLU A 105 8.85 2.76 1.34
CA GLU A 105 10.24 2.67 0.87
C GLU A 105 11.23 2.49 2.04
N ARG A 106 11.08 3.30 3.10
CA ARG A 106 11.86 3.11 4.33
C ARG A 106 11.62 1.71 4.95
N GLN A 107 10.36 1.21 4.91
CA GLN A 107 10.03 -0.11 5.45
C GLN A 107 10.73 -1.22 4.66
N PHE A 108 10.85 -1.13 3.34
CA PHE A 108 11.64 -2.05 2.53
C PHE A 108 13.11 -2.03 2.95
N ILE A 109 13.72 -0.85 3.12
CA ILE A 109 15.10 -0.74 3.60
C ILE A 109 15.28 -1.44 4.96
N THR A 110 14.40 -1.17 5.91
CA THR A 110 14.53 -1.70 7.29
C THR A 110 14.21 -3.19 7.43
N ARG A 111 13.59 -3.79 6.41
CA ARG A 111 13.25 -5.22 6.33
C ARG A 111 14.20 -6.02 5.45
N GLU A 112 15.41 -5.55 5.22
CA GLU A 112 16.41 -6.17 4.33
C GLU A 112 16.53 -7.69 4.52
N ASN A 113 16.63 -8.18 5.75
CA ASN A 113 16.74 -9.61 6.01
C ASN A 113 15.48 -10.38 5.55
N ARG A 114 14.28 -9.84 5.79
CA ARG A 114 13.04 -10.46 5.32
C ARG A 114 12.93 -10.42 3.81
N ASN A 115 13.35 -9.30 3.21
CA ASN A 115 13.35 -9.15 1.75
C ASN A 115 14.29 -10.16 1.09
N LYS A 116 15.47 -10.37 1.64
CA LYS A 116 16.41 -11.42 1.17
C LYS A 116 15.78 -12.81 1.24
N THR A 117 15.13 -13.15 2.33
CA THR A 117 14.42 -14.43 2.44
C THR A 117 13.35 -14.57 1.36
N VAL A 118 12.58 -13.53 1.09
CA VAL A 118 11.56 -13.54 0.01
C VAL A 118 12.21 -13.73 -1.36
N LEU A 119 13.38 -13.12 -1.62
CA LEU A 119 14.11 -13.31 -2.87
C LEU A 119 14.66 -14.72 -3.01
N GLU A 120 15.20 -15.32 -1.94
CA GLU A 120 15.67 -16.72 -1.91
C GLU A 120 14.50 -17.70 -2.15
N GLU A 121 13.34 -17.44 -1.55
CA GLU A 121 12.11 -18.21 -1.81
C GLU A 121 11.63 -18.05 -3.25
N LEU A 122 11.75 -16.84 -3.83
CA LEU A 122 11.44 -16.58 -5.24
C LEU A 122 12.38 -17.37 -6.17
N GLU A 123 13.68 -17.37 -5.91
CA GLU A 123 14.65 -18.14 -6.70
C GLU A 123 14.29 -19.62 -6.69
N THR A 124 14.00 -20.19 -5.51
CA THR A 124 13.56 -21.59 -5.37
C THR A 124 12.29 -21.87 -6.17
N LEU A 125 11.29 -20.98 -6.09
CA LEU A 125 10.03 -21.09 -6.83
C LEU A 125 10.25 -21.07 -8.35
N LEU A 126 11.18 -20.24 -8.82
CA LEU A 126 11.53 -20.14 -10.24
C LEU A 126 12.31 -21.37 -10.72
N ASP A 127 13.20 -21.91 -9.92
CA ASP A 127 13.94 -23.14 -10.22
C ASP A 127 12.98 -24.34 -10.33
N ASP A 128 12.04 -24.47 -9.41
CA ASP A 128 10.98 -25.49 -9.46
C ASP A 128 10.09 -25.32 -10.69
N TYR A 129 9.77 -24.08 -11.07
CA TYR A 129 9.02 -23.79 -12.29
C TYR A 129 9.76 -24.27 -13.54
N ILE A 130 11.06 -23.99 -13.61
CA ILE A 130 11.95 -24.41 -14.72
C ILE A 130 12.03 -25.95 -14.76
N ALA A 131 12.29 -26.58 -13.62
CA ALA A 131 12.42 -28.04 -13.50
C ALA A 131 11.12 -28.76 -13.89
N SER A 132 9.95 -28.12 -13.69
CA SER A 132 8.66 -28.69 -14.08
C SER A 132 8.42 -28.78 -15.59
N GLY A 133 9.32 -28.26 -16.41
CA GLY A 133 9.24 -28.27 -17.89
C GLY A 133 8.21 -27.26 -18.48
N ARG A 134 7.61 -26.42 -17.66
CA ARG A 134 6.59 -25.44 -18.14
C ARG A 134 7.14 -24.44 -19.13
N LEU A 135 8.45 -24.13 -19.05
CA LEU A 135 9.12 -23.27 -20.04
C LEU A 135 9.13 -23.85 -21.45
N ALA A 136 9.08 -25.18 -21.62
CA ALA A 136 9.02 -25.82 -22.93
C ALA A 136 7.73 -25.47 -23.71
N GLY A 137 6.67 -25.03 -23.01
CA GLY A 137 5.43 -24.52 -23.58
C GLY A 137 5.43 -23.02 -23.82
N ALA A 138 6.60 -22.35 -23.76
CA ALA A 138 6.76 -20.89 -23.85
C ALA A 138 5.94 -20.08 -22.82
N LEU A 139 5.57 -20.69 -21.71
CA LEU A 139 4.92 -20.02 -20.60
C LEU A 139 5.99 -19.47 -19.64
N LEU A 140 6.06 -18.15 -19.50
CA LEU A 140 6.89 -17.51 -18.49
C LEU A 140 6.12 -17.43 -17.16
N PRO A 141 6.81 -17.51 -16.00
CA PRO A 141 6.17 -17.27 -14.72
C PRO A 141 5.67 -15.83 -14.65
N THR A 142 4.41 -15.65 -14.28
CA THR A 142 3.80 -14.32 -14.15
C THR A 142 4.02 -13.76 -12.74
N SER A 143 3.91 -12.42 -12.58
CA SER A 143 3.91 -11.78 -11.26
C SER A 143 2.84 -12.36 -10.33
N GLU A 144 1.67 -12.74 -10.87
CA GLU A 144 0.59 -13.38 -10.09
C GLU A 144 0.98 -14.76 -9.57
N TYR A 145 1.63 -15.58 -10.41
CA TYR A 145 2.13 -16.91 -9.99
C TYR A 145 3.17 -16.77 -8.86
N CYS A 146 4.14 -15.87 -9.03
CA CYS A 146 5.19 -15.67 -8.04
C CYS A 146 4.65 -15.09 -6.73
N ALA A 147 3.84 -14.04 -6.79
CA ALA A 147 3.22 -13.43 -5.61
C ALA A 147 2.36 -14.42 -4.83
N THR A 148 1.53 -15.22 -5.53
CA THR A 148 0.70 -16.27 -4.90
C THR A 148 1.56 -17.32 -4.23
N GLY A 149 2.63 -17.79 -4.87
CA GLY A 149 3.56 -18.77 -4.30
C GLY A 149 4.27 -18.28 -3.04
N LEU A 150 4.51 -16.99 -2.94
CA LEU A 150 5.14 -16.31 -1.79
C LEU A 150 4.13 -15.81 -0.75
N GLY A 151 2.82 -15.98 -0.97
CA GLY A 151 1.78 -15.47 -0.08
C GLY A 151 1.69 -13.94 -0.01
N LEU A 152 2.14 -13.25 -1.07
CA LEU A 152 2.14 -11.80 -1.18
C LEU A 152 1.04 -11.29 -2.12
N SER A 153 0.63 -10.04 -1.95
CA SER A 153 -0.15 -9.35 -2.97
C SER A 153 0.72 -9.04 -4.20
N VAL A 154 0.13 -9.10 -5.39
CA VAL A 154 0.87 -8.81 -6.64
C VAL A 154 1.51 -7.42 -6.63
N PRO A 155 0.82 -6.36 -6.20
CA PRO A 155 1.43 -5.03 -6.12
C PRO A 155 2.59 -4.96 -5.13
N TYR A 156 2.46 -5.55 -3.94
CA TYR A 156 3.55 -5.56 -2.95
C TYR A 156 4.78 -6.31 -3.46
N PHE A 157 4.56 -7.48 -4.08
CA PHE A 157 5.61 -8.26 -4.71
C PHE A 157 6.35 -7.46 -5.79
N ASN A 158 5.62 -6.80 -6.69
CA ASN A 158 6.21 -6.00 -7.75
C ASN A 158 6.99 -4.80 -7.20
N ASP A 159 6.46 -4.11 -6.19
CA ASP A 159 7.13 -2.98 -5.56
C ASP A 159 8.40 -3.42 -4.81
N LEU A 160 8.34 -4.56 -4.09
CA LEU A 160 9.49 -5.17 -3.42
C LEU A 160 10.58 -5.57 -4.44
N LEU A 161 10.18 -6.28 -5.51
CA LEU A 161 11.11 -6.73 -6.53
C LEU A 161 11.79 -5.55 -7.22
N LYS A 162 11.01 -4.54 -7.59
CA LYS A 162 11.54 -3.30 -8.17
C LYS A 162 12.47 -2.56 -7.23
N PHE A 163 12.15 -2.52 -5.94
CA PHE A 163 13.00 -1.88 -4.93
C PHE A 163 14.34 -2.60 -4.80
N GLU A 164 14.36 -3.93 -4.70
CA GLU A 164 15.56 -4.73 -4.47
C GLU A 164 16.42 -4.92 -5.73
N THR A 165 15.80 -5.05 -6.90
CA THR A 165 16.50 -5.42 -8.14
C THR A 165 16.51 -4.32 -9.20
N GLY A 166 15.71 -3.28 -9.04
CA GLY A 166 15.51 -2.25 -10.06
C GLY A 166 14.67 -2.72 -11.27
N LYS A 167 14.12 -3.95 -11.23
CA LYS A 167 13.39 -4.57 -12.35
C LYS A 167 12.03 -5.07 -11.90
N THR A 168 11.13 -5.25 -12.85
CA THR A 168 9.84 -5.94 -12.69
C THR A 168 9.87 -7.25 -13.47
N LEU A 169 8.94 -8.16 -13.18
CA LEU A 169 8.80 -9.43 -13.90
C LEU A 169 8.10 -9.26 -15.27
N ASP A 170 7.38 -8.14 -15.44
CA ASP A 170 6.60 -7.82 -16.66
C ASP A 170 7.40 -6.91 -17.59
#